data_59e76a031646ef44f366941b941800f0
#
_entry.id   59e76a031646ef44f366941b941800f0
#
_cell.length_a   1.000
_cell.length_b   1.000
_cell.length_c   1.000
_cell.angle_alpha   90.00
_cell.angle_beta   90.00
_cell.angle_gamma   90.00
#
_symmetry.space_group_name_H-M   'P 1'
#
loop_
_entity.id
_entity.type
_entity.pdbx_description
1 polymer ?
#
loop_
_entity_poly.entity_id
_entity_poly.type
_entity_poly.pdbx_seq_one_letter_code
_entity_poly.pdbx_strand_id
1 'polypeptide(L)'
;VVIAAMERELPFQDLYPFASRFLTLKSGHKLHYVDEGRGPVLILIHGNPTWSFYYRDLIKRLSATCRVIAPDHIGCGLSDHPKGKHFRAKDRVAHLQELVDHLGIKSFSLGMHDWGGSIGTSLAANNIPRIEKLVYFNTTLTETESLPFFIRISAQPPM
;
A
#
# COMPACT_ATOMS: atom_id res chain seq x y z
N VAL A 1 -26.57 22.94 -4.02
CA VAL A 1 -25.59 22.95 -5.12
C VAL A 1 -24.54 21.91 -4.75
N VAL A 2 -24.61 20.72 -5.36
CA VAL A 2 -23.61 19.67 -5.18
C VAL A 2 -22.45 20.05 -6.10
N ILE A 3 -21.36 20.52 -5.52
CA ILE A 3 -20.11 20.69 -6.25
C ILE A 3 -19.55 19.28 -6.44
N ALA A 4 -19.75 18.72 -7.64
CA ALA A 4 -19.04 17.52 -8.05
C ALA A 4 -17.54 17.82 -7.93
N ALA A 5 -16.84 17.07 -7.08
CA ALA A 5 -15.39 17.12 -7.03
C ALA A 5 -14.91 16.77 -8.45
N MET A 6 -14.30 17.72 -9.15
CA MET A 6 -13.63 17.47 -10.42
C MET A 6 -12.57 16.39 -10.13
N GLU A 7 -12.83 15.18 -10.61
CA GLU A 7 -11.81 14.13 -10.65
C GLU A 7 -10.64 14.70 -11.46
N ARG A 8 -9.53 14.93 -10.80
CA ARG A 8 -8.32 15.45 -11.43
C ARG A 8 -7.80 14.33 -12.33
N GLU A 9 -7.98 14.46 -13.64
CA GLU A 9 -7.37 13.53 -14.60
C GLU A 9 -5.86 13.50 -14.36
N LEU A 10 -5.37 12.31 -14.05
CA LEU A 10 -3.94 12.09 -13.87
C LEU A 10 -3.29 12.04 -15.27
N PRO A 11 -2.11 12.67 -15.49
CA PRO A 11 -1.45 12.69 -16.79
C PRO A 11 -1.03 11.30 -17.28
N PHE A 12 -1.23 10.26 -16.48
CA PHE A 12 -0.92 8.85 -16.77
C PHE A 12 -2.16 7.94 -16.63
N GLN A 13 -3.37 8.48 -16.77
CA GLN A 13 -4.64 7.75 -16.61
C GLN A 13 -4.70 6.49 -17.49
N ASP A 14 -4.18 6.54 -18.71
CA ASP A 14 -4.13 5.39 -19.61
C ASP A 14 -3.28 4.23 -19.05
N LEU A 15 -2.23 4.54 -18.30
CA LEU A 15 -1.36 3.56 -17.66
C LEU A 15 -1.92 3.07 -16.32
N TYR A 16 -2.77 3.88 -15.67
CA TYR A 16 -3.31 3.62 -14.33
C TYR A 16 -4.83 3.89 -14.30
N PRO A 17 -5.63 3.11 -15.05
CA PRO A 17 -7.06 3.34 -15.24
C PRO A 17 -7.91 2.78 -14.09
N PHE A 18 -7.48 2.99 -12.85
CA PHE A 18 -8.18 2.48 -11.67
C PHE A 18 -8.92 3.61 -10.96
N ALA A 19 -10.08 3.26 -10.38
CA ALA A 19 -10.81 4.18 -9.53
C ALA A 19 -10.03 4.45 -8.23
N SER A 20 -9.70 5.72 -7.99
CA SER A 20 -9.07 6.15 -6.73
C SER A 20 -10.07 6.07 -5.59
N ARG A 21 -9.69 5.38 -4.50
CA ARG A 21 -10.45 5.32 -3.26
C ARG A 21 -9.61 5.89 -2.12
N PHE A 22 -10.28 6.44 -1.13
CA PHE A 22 -9.60 7.05 0.02
C PHE A 22 -10.24 6.62 1.33
N LEU A 23 -9.40 6.24 2.28
CA LEU A 23 -9.79 6.05 3.68
C LEU A 23 -9.22 7.18 4.52
N THR A 24 -10.07 7.88 5.27
CA THR A 24 -9.60 8.79 6.32
C THR A 24 -9.23 7.95 7.53
N LEU A 25 -7.93 7.89 7.83
CA LEU A 25 -7.37 7.18 8.97
C LEU A 25 -7.72 7.90 10.30
N LYS A 26 -7.61 7.21 11.42
CA LYS A 26 -7.77 7.79 12.76
C LYS A 26 -6.82 8.98 13.02
N SER A 27 -5.68 9.00 12.33
CA SER A 27 -4.73 10.11 12.35
C SER A 27 -5.21 11.36 11.60
N GLY A 28 -6.34 11.30 10.89
CA GLY A 28 -6.89 12.35 10.03
C GLY A 28 -6.31 12.37 8.61
N HIS A 29 -5.28 11.56 8.32
CA HIS A 29 -4.69 11.50 6.98
C HIS A 29 -5.52 10.63 6.03
N LYS A 30 -5.55 10.99 4.75
CA LYS A 30 -6.21 10.22 3.69
C LYS A 30 -5.24 9.21 3.08
N LEU A 31 -5.56 7.94 3.25
CA LEU A 31 -4.87 6.82 2.63
C LEU A 31 -5.57 6.50 1.30
N HIS A 32 -4.84 6.64 0.20
CA HIS A 32 -5.30 6.21 -1.12
C HIS A 32 -5.17 4.68 -1.24
N TYR A 33 -6.10 4.07 -1.96
CA TYR A 33 -6.00 2.67 -2.38
C TYR A 33 -6.81 2.40 -3.65
N VAL A 34 -6.36 1.40 -4.40
CA VAL A 34 -7.12 0.75 -5.48
C VAL A 34 -7.84 -0.46 -4.90
N ASP A 35 -9.04 -0.75 -5.37
CA ASP A 35 -9.84 -1.93 -5.00
C ASP A 35 -10.58 -2.42 -6.24
N GLU A 36 -9.99 -3.40 -6.93
CA GLU A 36 -10.44 -3.89 -8.23
C GLU A 36 -10.71 -5.39 -8.21
N GLY A 37 -11.70 -5.81 -8.99
CA GLY A 37 -12.08 -7.22 -9.14
C GLY A 37 -12.95 -7.75 -8.00
N ARG A 38 -13.14 -9.07 -8.00
CA ARG A 38 -13.95 -9.81 -7.01
C ARG A 38 -13.33 -11.17 -6.77
N GLY A 39 -13.64 -11.79 -5.62
CA GLY A 39 -13.16 -13.13 -5.25
C GLY A 39 -12.19 -13.11 -4.07
N PRO A 40 -11.24 -14.05 -3.99
CA PRO A 40 -10.23 -14.08 -2.94
C PRO A 40 -9.45 -12.78 -2.88
N VAL A 41 -9.22 -12.26 -1.67
CA VAL A 41 -8.58 -10.96 -1.49
C VAL A 41 -7.07 -11.09 -1.58
N LEU A 42 -6.46 -10.24 -2.41
CA LEU A 42 -5.01 -10.05 -2.51
C LEU A 42 -4.68 -8.58 -2.22
N ILE A 43 -3.88 -8.34 -1.19
CA ILE A 43 -3.38 -7.01 -0.86
C ILE A 43 -1.93 -6.90 -1.36
N LEU A 44 -1.64 -5.88 -2.19
CA LEU A 44 -0.32 -5.62 -2.75
C LEU A 44 0.35 -4.46 -2.00
N ILE A 45 1.41 -4.76 -1.26
CA ILE A 45 2.11 -3.80 -0.40
C ILE A 45 3.42 -3.38 -1.05
N HIS A 46 3.50 -2.10 -1.44
CA HIS A 46 4.67 -1.51 -2.08
C HIS A 46 5.75 -1.10 -1.08
N GLY A 47 6.95 -0.82 -1.58
CA GLY A 47 8.06 -0.28 -0.82
C GLY A 47 8.43 1.16 -1.20
N ASN A 48 9.67 1.56 -0.93
CA ASN A 48 10.20 2.87 -1.25
C ASN A 48 11.09 2.82 -2.51
N PRO A 49 11.07 3.85 -3.34
CA PRO A 49 10.21 5.05 -3.37
C PRO A 49 8.96 4.86 -4.25
N THR A 50 8.37 3.67 -4.27
CA THR A 50 7.25 3.29 -5.14
C THR A 50 5.88 3.58 -4.51
N TRP A 51 4.82 3.25 -5.22
CA TRP A 51 3.42 3.32 -4.82
C TRP A 51 2.60 2.29 -5.62
N SER A 52 1.30 2.22 -5.48
CA SER A 52 0.46 1.21 -6.14
C SER A 52 0.59 1.16 -7.67
N PHE A 53 1.05 2.22 -8.32
CA PHE A 53 1.39 2.24 -9.74
C PHE A 53 2.42 1.16 -10.13
N TYR A 54 3.31 0.78 -9.22
CA TYR A 54 4.25 -0.32 -9.42
C TYR A 54 3.53 -1.63 -9.77
N TYR A 55 2.36 -1.84 -9.19
CA TYR A 55 1.56 -3.04 -9.38
C TYR A 55 0.49 -2.94 -10.49
N ARG A 56 0.43 -1.85 -11.27
CA ARG A 56 -0.64 -1.60 -12.25
C ARG A 56 -0.92 -2.78 -13.20
N ASP A 57 0.12 -3.46 -13.67
CA ASP A 57 -0.04 -4.61 -14.56
C ASP A 57 -0.53 -5.86 -13.82
N LEU A 58 -0.09 -6.06 -12.57
CA LEU A 58 -0.61 -7.12 -11.70
C LEU A 58 -2.08 -6.88 -11.35
N ILE A 59 -2.45 -5.64 -11.01
CA ILE A 59 -3.83 -5.26 -10.73
C ILE A 59 -4.71 -5.60 -11.93
N LYS A 60 -4.35 -5.14 -13.14
CA LYS A 60 -5.09 -5.41 -14.38
C LYS A 60 -5.29 -6.90 -14.63
N ARG A 61 -4.26 -7.71 -14.42
CA ARG A 61 -4.30 -9.16 -14.70
C ARG A 61 -5.06 -9.93 -13.64
N LEU A 62 -4.79 -9.65 -12.37
CA LEU A 62 -5.31 -10.44 -11.26
C LEU A 62 -6.75 -10.06 -10.87
N SER A 63 -7.20 -8.85 -11.19
CA SER A 63 -8.59 -8.41 -10.92
C SER A 63 -9.64 -9.23 -11.66
N ALA A 64 -9.26 -10.01 -12.67
CA ALA A 64 -10.15 -10.96 -13.33
C ALA A 64 -10.55 -12.15 -12.42
N THR A 65 -9.72 -12.52 -11.45
CA THR A 65 -9.91 -13.72 -10.60
C THR A 65 -9.82 -13.44 -9.09
N CYS A 66 -9.31 -12.27 -8.70
CA CYS A 66 -9.13 -11.86 -7.32
C CYS A 66 -9.72 -10.47 -7.09
N ARG A 67 -10.07 -10.16 -5.84
CA ARG A 67 -10.23 -8.77 -5.41
C ARG A 67 -8.85 -8.24 -5.02
N VAL A 68 -8.28 -7.36 -5.83
CA VAL A 68 -6.94 -6.81 -5.63
C VAL A 68 -7.05 -5.45 -4.95
N ILE A 69 -6.38 -5.31 -3.81
CA ILE A 69 -6.31 -4.07 -3.05
C ILE A 69 -4.86 -3.61 -3.05
N ALA A 70 -4.60 -2.39 -3.51
CA ALA A 70 -3.26 -1.82 -3.58
C ALA A 70 -3.26 -0.43 -2.92
N PRO A 71 -2.92 -0.34 -1.62
CA PRO A 71 -2.82 0.93 -0.91
C PRO A 71 -1.53 1.67 -1.25
N ASP A 72 -1.56 3.00 -1.13
CA ASP A 72 -0.38 3.86 -1.10
C ASP A 72 -0.08 4.22 0.36
N HIS A 73 1.12 3.96 0.82
CA HIS A 73 1.52 4.40 2.16
C HIS A 73 1.44 5.92 2.30
N ILE A 74 1.10 6.43 3.49
CA ILE A 74 1.15 7.87 3.76
C ILE A 74 2.56 8.39 3.48
N GLY A 75 2.63 9.47 2.70
CA GLY A 75 3.87 10.01 2.15
C GLY A 75 4.27 9.44 0.79
N CYS A 76 3.44 8.58 0.17
CA CYS A 76 3.69 7.97 -1.13
C CYS A 76 2.46 8.09 -2.04
N GLY A 77 2.68 8.06 -3.34
CA GLY A 77 1.63 8.00 -4.37
C GLY A 77 0.56 9.07 -4.24
N LEU A 78 -0.69 8.66 -4.21
CA LEU A 78 -1.86 9.52 -4.12
C LEU A 78 -2.38 9.71 -2.67
N SER A 79 -1.74 9.08 -1.67
CA SER A 79 -2.02 9.33 -0.26
C SER A 79 -1.54 10.71 0.19
N ASP A 80 -1.99 11.18 1.34
CA ASP A 80 -1.52 12.44 1.92
C ASP A 80 -0.01 12.46 2.12
N HIS A 81 0.61 13.62 1.89
CA HIS A 81 2.03 13.90 2.04
C HIS A 81 2.27 14.96 3.14
N PRO A 82 2.11 14.62 4.44
CA PRO A 82 2.24 15.60 5.51
C PRO A 82 3.70 16.04 5.68
N LYS A 83 3.94 17.35 5.59
CA LYS A 83 5.28 17.93 5.71
C LYS A 83 5.88 17.69 7.09
N GLY A 84 7.17 17.37 7.14
CA GLY A 84 7.93 17.21 8.38
C GLY A 84 7.56 15.96 9.19
N LYS A 85 6.73 15.06 8.66
CA LYS A 85 6.38 13.78 9.32
C LYS A 85 7.05 12.61 8.61
N HIS A 86 7.68 11.75 9.38
CA HIS A 86 8.24 10.48 8.90
C HIS A 86 7.44 9.32 9.51
N PHE A 87 6.97 8.43 8.65
CA PHE A 87 6.23 7.24 9.05
C PHE A 87 7.16 6.03 9.08
N ARG A 88 7.32 5.46 10.27
CA ARG A 88 8.09 4.22 10.48
C ARG A 88 7.27 3.02 9.99
N ALA A 89 7.92 1.87 9.85
CA ALA A 89 7.24 0.63 9.47
C ALA A 89 6.01 0.32 10.34
N LYS A 90 6.12 0.48 11.66
CA LYS A 90 5.01 0.28 12.61
C LYS A 90 3.78 1.16 12.33
N ASP A 91 4.00 2.42 11.90
CA ASP A 91 2.91 3.34 11.58
C ASP A 91 2.20 2.88 10.30
N ARG A 92 2.98 2.43 9.30
CA ARG A 92 2.45 1.88 8.05
C ARG A 92 1.65 0.60 8.28
N VAL A 93 2.12 -0.29 9.17
CA VAL A 93 1.37 -1.48 9.58
C VAL A 93 0.02 -1.09 10.22
N ALA A 94 0.00 -0.09 11.12
CA ALA A 94 -1.24 0.39 11.73
C ALA A 94 -2.21 0.96 10.68
N HIS A 95 -1.74 1.74 9.71
CA HIS A 95 -2.55 2.28 8.61
C HIS A 95 -3.16 1.16 7.75
N LEU A 96 -2.36 0.14 7.41
CA LEU A 96 -2.85 -1.02 6.66
C LEU A 96 -3.87 -1.84 7.46
N GLN A 97 -3.67 -1.97 8.77
CA GLN A 97 -4.63 -2.64 9.65
C GLN A 97 -5.97 -1.90 9.65
N GLU A 98 -5.95 -0.56 9.75
CA GLU A 98 -7.17 0.24 9.65
C GLU A 98 -7.89 0.03 8.31
N LEU A 99 -7.14 -0.07 7.20
CA LEU A 99 -7.73 -0.34 5.88
C LEU A 99 -8.37 -1.74 5.83
N VAL A 100 -7.67 -2.78 6.29
CA VAL A 100 -8.17 -4.17 6.32
C VAL A 100 -9.45 -4.26 7.13
N ASP A 101 -9.51 -3.57 8.27
CA ASP A 101 -10.67 -3.58 9.17
C ASP A 101 -11.83 -2.75 8.59
N HIS A 102 -11.54 -1.58 8.00
CA HIS A 102 -12.53 -0.74 7.31
C HIS A 102 -13.22 -1.47 6.16
N LEU A 103 -12.45 -2.24 5.38
CA LEU A 103 -12.99 -3.01 4.26
C LEU A 103 -13.69 -4.32 4.69
N GLY A 104 -13.70 -4.64 5.99
CA GLY A 104 -14.33 -5.82 6.54
C GLY A 104 -13.73 -7.14 6.03
N ILE A 105 -12.46 -7.14 5.61
CA ILE A 105 -11.79 -8.30 5.03
C ILE A 105 -11.63 -9.37 6.11
N LYS A 106 -12.06 -10.60 5.82
CA LYS A 106 -12.01 -11.74 6.76
C LYS A 106 -10.80 -12.62 6.56
N SER A 107 -10.41 -12.85 5.30
CA SER A 107 -9.18 -13.55 4.94
C SER A 107 -8.54 -12.88 3.73
N PHE A 108 -7.21 -12.95 3.61
CA PHE A 108 -6.48 -12.32 2.54
C PHE A 108 -5.09 -12.91 2.32
N SER A 109 -4.60 -12.77 1.10
CA SER A 109 -3.21 -13.01 0.73
C SER A 109 -2.46 -11.69 0.62
N LEU A 110 -1.13 -11.72 0.79
CA LEU A 110 -0.26 -10.57 0.63
C LEU A 110 0.74 -10.79 -0.51
N GLY A 111 0.88 -9.78 -1.38
CA GLY A 111 1.97 -9.66 -2.33
C GLY A 111 2.83 -8.45 -1.94
N MET A 112 4.13 -8.65 -1.70
CA MET A 112 4.97 -7.69 -1.02
C MET A 112 6.29 -7.47 -1.76
N HIS A 113 6.68 -6.22 -1.94
CA HIS A 113 7.92 -5.84 -2.61
C HIS A 113 8.71 -4.82 -1.78
N ASP A 114 10.04 -4.93 -1.77
CA ASP A 114 10.96 -4.00 -1.11
C ASP A 114 10.59 -3.84 0.38
N TRP A 115 10.47 -2.62 0.93
CA TRP A 115 9.98 -2.37 2.31
C TRP A 115 8.59 -2.93 2.61
N GLY A 116 7.81 -3.20 1.57
CA GLY A 116 6.52 -3.86 1.72
C GLY A 116 6.64 -5.25 2.34
N GLY A 117 7.80 -5.93 2.23
CA GLY A 117 8.03 -7.23 2.84
C GLY A 117 8.02 -7.19 4.36
N SER A 118 8.80 -6.32 4.97
CA SER A 118 8.83 -6.17 6.44
C SER A 118 7.50 -5.64 6.99
N ILE A 119 6.89 -4.67 6.29
CA ILE A 119 5.58 -4.09 6.67
C ILE A 119 4.49 -5.15 6.58
N GLY A 120 4.41 -5.86 5.44
CA GLY A 120 3.38 -6.88 5.22
C GLY A 120 3.55 -8.11 6.11
N THR A 121 4.79 -8.53 6.40
CA THR A 121 5.05 -9.61 7.36
C THR A 121 4.57 -9.22 8.76
N SER A 122 4.81 -7.99 9.18
CA SER A 122 4.31 -7.49 10.47
C SER A 122 2.78 -7.42 10.50
N LEU A 123 2.15 -7.00 9.38
CA LEU A 123 0.68 -7.05 9.25
C LEU A 123 0.18 -8.50 9.32
N ALA A 124 0.85 -9.44 8.65
CA ALA A 124 0.49 -10.86 8.68
C ALA A 124 0.60 -11.45 10.09
N ALA A 125 1.66 -11.12 10.83
CA ALA A 125 1.85 -11.56 12.21
C ALA A 125 0.71 -11.12 13.14
N ASN A 126 0.14 -9.94 12.91
CA ASN A 126 -1.03 -9.43 13.65
C ASN A 126 -2.36 -10.07 13.18
N ASN A 127 -2.36 -10.84 12.08
CA ASN A 127 -3.56 -11.36 11.43
C ASN A 127 -3.44 -12.85 11.06
N ILE A 128 -2.63 -13.65 11.74
CA ILE A 128 -2.34 -15.05 11.41
C ILE A 128 -3.58 -15.84 10.99
N PRO A 129 -4.72 -15.82 11.71
CA PRO A 129 -5.91 -16.59 11.33
C PRO A 129 -6.60 -16.11 10.04
N ARG A 130 -6.24 -14.94 9.54
CA ARG A 130 -6.82 -14.30 8.34
C ARG A 130 -5.92 -14.44 7.11
N ILE A 131 -4.68 -14.95 7.27
CA ILE A 131 -3.69 -15.05 6.21
C ILE A 131 -3.86 -16.34 5.42
N GLU A 132 -4.04 -16.20 4.10
CA GLU A 132 -4.11 -17.33 3.16
C GLU A 132 -2.73 -17.67 2.58
N LYS A 133 -2.06 -16.66 2.01
CA LYS A 133 -0.75 -16.80 1.34
C LYS A 133 0.10 -15.56 1.50
N LEU A 134 1.42 -15.75 1.49
CA LEU A 134 2.41 -14.68 1.45
C LEU A 134 3.28 -14.86 0.21
N VAL A 135 3.38 -13.81 -0.61
CA VAL A 135 4.20 -13.76 -1.82
C VAL A 135 5.20 -12.62 -1.69
N TYR A 136 6.47 -12.92 -1.84
CA TYR A 136 7.58 -11.98 -1.67
C TYR A 136 8.27 -11.73 -3.01
N PHE A 137 8.47 -10.46 -3.35
CA PHE A 137 9.17 -10.01 -4.55
C PHE A 137 10.34 -9.12 -4.15
N ASN A 138 11.56 -9.53 -4.39
CA ASN A 138 12.78 -8.72 -4.14
C ASN A 138 12.71 -7.93 -2.83
N THR A 139 12.56 -8.63 -1.72
CA THR A 139 12.38 -8.05 -0.40
C THR A 139 13.13 -8.82 0.68
N THR A 140 13.26 -8.23 1.86
CA THR A 140 13.78 -8.90 3.06
C THR A 140 12.68 -9.02 4.11
N LEU A 141 12.78 -10.07 4.95
CA LEU A 141 11.84 -10.31 6.05
C LEU A 141 12.26 -9.62 7.35
N THR A 142 13.53 -9.25 7.46
CA THR A 142 14.13 -8.69 8.66
C THR A 142 14.68 -7.30 8.40
N GLU A 143 14.62 -6.42 9.41
CA GLU A 143 15.43 -5.20 9.41
C GLU A 143 16.90 -5.64 9.40
N THR A 144 17.63 -5.32 8.33
CA THR A 144 19.05 -5.54 8.27
C THR A 144 19.76 -4.45 9.08
N GLU A 145 20.58 -4.82 10.06
CA GLU A 145 21.37 -3.87 10.85
C GLU A 145 22.36 -3.06 10.00
N SER A 146 22.66 -3.54 8.78
CA SER A 146 23.50 -2.85 7.81
C SER A 146 22.78 -2.62 6.48
N LEU A 147 22.15 -1.48 6.31
CA LEU A 147 21.65 -1.04 5.01
C LEU A 147 22.84 -0.64 4.12
N PRO A 148 22.87 -1.03 2.83
CA PRO A 148 23.81 -0.50 1.86
C PRO A 148 23.83 1.03 1.90
N PHE A 149 25.00 1.63 1.68
CA PHE A 149 25.23 3.08 1.82
C PHE A 149 24.21 3.93 1.07
N PHE A 150 23.86 3.57 -0.17
CA PHE A 150 22.90 4.30 -0.98
C PHE A 150 21.46 4.22 -0.42
N ILE A 151 21.07 3.11 0.23
CA ILE A 151 19.76 2.98 0.89
C ILE A 151 19.74 3.85 2.16
N ARG A 152 20.86 3.92 2.90
CA ARG A 152 20.97 4.79 4.07
C ARG A 152 20.80 6.27 3.71
N ILE A 153 21.34 6.72 2.56
CA ILE A 153 21.16 8.09 2.06
C ILE A 153 19.70 8.36 1.72
N SER A 154 19.04 7.43 1.01
CA SER A 154 17.62 7.61 0.62
C SER A 154 16.65 7.55 1.81
N ALA A 155 17.07 6.98 2.94
CA ALA A 155 16.28 6.92 4.16
C ALA A 155 16.45 8.15 5.07
N GLN A 156 17.39 9.06 4.75
CA GLN A 156 17.57 10.30 5.52
C GLN A 156 16.59 11.38 5.03
N PRO A 157 16.05 12.22 5.93
CA PRO A 157 15.26 13.38 5.53
C PRO A 157 16.14 14.32 4.68
N PRO A 158 15.56 15.03 3.70
CA PRO A 158 16.29 16.10 3.02
C PRO A 158 16.72 17.13 4.07
N MET A 159 17.99 17.55 3.97
CA MET A 159 18.57 18.61 4.80
C MET A 159 17.86 19.93 4.52
#